data_d057a94f08963634c284668bdd80069b
#
_entry.id   d057a94f08963634c284668bdd80069b
#
_cell.length_a   1.000
_cell.length_b   1.000
_cell.length_c   1.000
_cell.angle_alpha   90.00
_cell.angle_beta   90.00
_cell.angle_gamma   90.00
#
_symmetry.space_group_name_H-M   'P 1'
#
loop_
_entity.id
_entity.type
_entity.pdbx_description
1 polymer ?
#
loop_
_entity_poly.entity_id
_entity_poly.type
_entity_poly.pdbx_seq_one_letter_code
_entity_poly.pdbx_strand_id
1 'polypeptide(L)'
;MSPSTKRARYQTAAIAAVTALITLTVTVVGLVETVDKWIGFLRPTRVKITSTDVRPNSRSANTRVLTASGSFDNIGDGDLLWLAIRPPGDSKIYPNARPCDMNADRKTWTCSVLFGTPAPGRSMPFHIIIMRANAQAVNALLDYYQNTAISSPGLPALPAGTGKGDEVDVSVQ
;
A
#
# COMPACT_ATOMS: atom_id res chain seq x y z
N MET A 1 33.99 18.10 62.21
CA MET A 1 33.15 17.55 61.13
C MET A 1 33.61 16.15 60.81
N SER A 2 32.77 15.17 61.04
CA SER A 2 33.12 13.75 60.88
C SER A 2 33.27 13.35 59.37
N PRO A 3 34.26 12.54 59.01
CA PRO A 3 34.49 12.11 57.63
C PRO A 3 33.30 11.30 56.99
N SER A 4 32.42 10.80 57.83
CA SER A 4 31.24 10.01 57.41
C SER A 4 30.22 10.88 56.66
N THR A 5 30.04 12.15 57.01
CA THR A 5 29.06 13.05 56.39
C THR A 5 29.45 13.49 54.96
N LYS A 6 30.75 13.52 54.67
CA LYS A 6 31.22 13.84 53.31
C LYS A 6 30.95 12.69 52.32
N ARG A 7 31.19 11.44 52.74
CA ARG A 7 30.93 10.25 51.89
C ARG A 7 29.44 10.09 51.51
N ALA A 8 28.53 10.32 52.47
CA ALA A 8 27.10 10.23 52.20
C ALA A 8 26.61 11.28 51.15
N ARG A 9 27.17 12.50 51.21
CA ARG A 9 26.84 13.56 50.25
C ARG A 9 27.32 13.27 48.84
N TYR A 10 28.48 12.65 48.64
CA TYR A 10 28.98 12.26 47.33
C TYR A 10 28.22 11.10 46.74
N GLN A 11 27.79 10.14 47.55
CA GLN A 11 26.97 9.02 47.08
C GLN A 11 25.55 9.50 46.60
N THR A 12 24.93 10.40 47.32
CA THR A 12 23.61 10.96 46.96
C THR A 12 23.69 11.78 45.69
N ALA A 13 24.75 12.58 45.50
CA ALA A 13 24.97 13.37 44.29
C ALA A 13 25.24 12.50 43.08
N ALA A 14 26.00 11.41 43.24
CA ALA A 14 26.28 10.46 42.14
C ALA A 14 25.03 9.70 41.66
N ILE A 15 24.18 9.26 42.61
CA ILE A 15 22.91 8.59 42.27
C ILE A 15 21.96 9.57 41.57
N ALA A 16 21.85 10.81 42.03
CA ALA A 16 21.03 11.82 41.37
C ALA A 16 21.49 12.13 39.94
N ALA A 17 22.81 12.21 39.71
CA ALA A 17 23.37 12.44 38.39
C ALA A 17 23.11 11.27 37.43
N VAL A 18 23.25 10.03 37.89
CA VAL A 18 22.97 8.83 37.08
C VAL A 18 21.49 8.74 36.75
N THR A 19 20.61 9.02 37.71
CA THR A 19 19.16 9.01 37.48
C THR A 19 18.75 10.08 36.45
N ALA A 20 19.30 11.30 36.56
CA ALA A 20 19.05 12.37 35.59
C ALA A 20 19.55 12.02 34.19
N LEU A 21 20.70 11.36 34.08
CA LEU A 21 21.24 10.93 32.79
C LEU A 21 20.37 9.84 32.12
N ILE A 22 19.91 8.86 32.89
CA ILE A 22 19.03 7.80 32.40
C ILE A 22 17.69 8.38 31.97
N THR A 23 17.12 9.30 32.74
CA THR A 23 15.86 9.94 32.37
C THR A 23 16.00 10.77 31.09
N LEU A 24 17.10 11.49 30.92
CA LEU A 24 17.36 12.27 29.71
C LEU A 24 17.49 11.38 28.47
N THR A 25 18.22 10.27 28.58
CA THR A 25 18.40 9.33 27.46
C THR A 25 17.09 8.67 27.06
N VAL A 26 16.27 8.24 27.99
CA VAL A 26 14.93 7.68 27.70
C VAL A 26 14.03 8.71 27.04
N THR A 27 14.07 9.96 27.49
CA THR A 27 13.26 11.04 26.89
C THR A 27 13.72 11.35 25.46
N VAL A 28 15.01 11.38 25.20
CA VAL A 28 15.57 11.64 23.85
C VAL A 28 15.21 10.50 22.88
N VAL A 29 15.36 9.25 23.31
CA VAL A 29 14.99 8.08 22.49
C VAL A 29 13.50 8.09 22.18
N GLY A 30 12.65 8.34 23.16
CA GLY A 30 11.20 8.46 22.95
C GLY A 30 10.80 9.61 22.03
N LEU A 31 11.52 10.74 22.08
CA LEU A 31 11.31 11.86 21.17
C LEU A 31 11.74 11.52 19.74
N VAL A 32 12.86 10.83 19.55
CA VAL A 32 13.33 10.41 18.20
C VAL A 32 12.32 9.47 17.56
N GLU A 33 11.84 8.45 18.28
CA GLU A 33 10.81 7.55 17.77
C GLU A 33 9.50 8.26 17.41
N THR A 34 9.11 9.25 18.24
CA THR A 34 7.91 10.04 17.96
C THR A 34 8.07 10.93 16.75
N VAL A 35 9.22 11.57 16.59
CA VAL A 35 9.54 12.43 15.45
C VAL A 35 9.62 11.60 14.16
N ASP A 36 10.22 10.42 14.18
CA ASP A 36 10.26 9.53 13.01
C ASP A 36 8.85 9.07 12.58
N LYS A 37 7.96 8.77 13.52
CA LYS A 37 6.55 8.48 13.24
C LYS A 37 5.86 9.69 12.60
N TRP A 38 6.08 10.89 13.12
CA TRP A 38 5.50 12.12 12.58
C TRP A 38 6.03 12.45 11.18
N ILE A 39 7.32 12.29 10.95
CA ILE A 39 7.94 12.48 9.64
C ILE A 39 7.42 11.42 8.66
N GLY A 40 7.25 10.17 9.08
CA GLY A 40 6.64 9.12 8.28
C GLY A 40 5.22 9.45 7.86
N PHE A 41 4.41 10.03 8.74
CA PHE A 41 3.04 10.46 8.45
C PHE A 41 2.97 11.61 7.43
N LEU A 42 3.98 12.48 7.39
CA LEU A 42 4.05 13.62 6.48
C LEU A 42 4.57 13.25 5.08
N ARG A 43 5.13 12.06 4.91
CA ARG A 43 5.61 11.62 3.59
C ARG A 43 4.43 11.16 2.74
N PRO A 44 4.29 11.66 1.51
CA PRO A 44 3.23 11.19 0.63
C PRO A 44 3.42 9.71 0.31
N THR A 45 2.34 8.95 0.34
CA THR A 45 2.34 7.58 -0.18
C THR A 45 2.70 7.61 -1.65
N ARG A 46 3.65 6.77 -2.04
CA ARG A 46 4.05 6.62 -3.44
C ARG A 46 3.83 5.15 -3.84
N VAL A 47 3.12 4.96 -4.92
CA VAL A 47 2.95 3.65 -5.54
C VAL A 47 3.25 3.81 -7.01
N LYS A 48 4.08 2.94 -7.58
CA LYS A 48 4.47 2.98 -8.99
C LYS A 48 4.29 1.61 -9.64
N ILE A 49 3.80 1.61 -10.87
CA ILE A 49 3.84 0.47 -11.78
C ILE A 49 5.20 0.49 -12.49
N THR A 50 5.96 -0.58 -12.39
CA THR A 50 7.28 -0.70 -13.04
C THR A 50 7.30 -1.70 -14.18
N SER A 51 6.36 -2.64 -14.18
CA SER A 51 6.24 -3.66 -15.23
C SER A 51 4.81 -4.11 -15.40
N THR A 52 4.44 -4.37 -16.64
CA THR A 52 3.18 -5.01 -17.03
C THR A 52 3.47 -6.09 -18.05
N ASP A 53 2.83 -7.25 -17.92
CA ASP A 53 2.95 -8.39 -18.82
C ASP A 53 1.56 -8.95 -19.10
N VAL A 54 1.23 -9.17 -20.37
CA VAL A 54 -0.06 -9.69 -20.81
C VAL A 54 0.13 -11.02 -21.50
N ARG A 55 -0.50 -12.06 -20.98
CA ARG A 55 -0.41 -13.41 -21.54
C ARG A 55 -1.78 -14.01 -21.84
N PRO A 56 -1.88 -14.92 -22.83
CA PRO A 56 -3.08 -15.72 -23.01
C PRO A 56 -3.40 -16.49 -21.73
N ASN A 57 -4.68 -16.58 -21.40
CA ASN A 57 -5.11 -17.46 -20.33
C ASN A 57 -5.14 -18.90 -20.82
N SER A 58 -4.37 -19.79 -20.19
CA SER A 58 -4.32 -21.21 -20.55
C SER A 58 -5.65 -21.95 -20.38
N ARG A 59 -6.58 -21.39 -19.60
CA ARG A 59 -7.89 -21.99 -19.33
C ARG A 59 -9.02 -21.45 -20.20
N SER A 60 -8.79 -20.37 -20.94
CA SER A 60 -9.83 -19.74 -21.77
C SER A 60 -9.19 -18.91 -22.88
N ALA A 61 -9.49 -19.26 -24.13
CA ALA A 61 -9.00 -18.55 -25.32
C ALA A 61 -9.47 -17.09 -25.40
N ASN A 62 -10.61 -16.80 -24.76
CA ASN A 62 -11.26 -15.48 -24.78
C ASN A 62 -10.86 -14.57 -23.61
N THR A 63 -9.85 -14.97 -22.83
CA THR A 63 -9.38 -14.18 -21.71
C THR A 63 -7.87 -14.04 -21.75
N ARG A 64 -7.39 -12.95 -21.17
CA ARG A 64 -5.97 -12.66 -20.95
C ARG A 64 -5.71 -12.52 -19.47
N VAL A 65 -4.48 -12.80 -19.07
CA VAL A 65 -3.96 -12.51 -17.74
C VAL A 65 -3.03 -11.31 -17.88
N LEU A 66 -3.36 -10.22 -17.22
CA LEU A 66 -2.42 -9.14 -16.98
C LEU A 66 -1.73 -9.38 -15.64
N THR A 67 -0.41 -9.40 -15.65
CA THR A 67 0.39 -9.31 -14.43
C THR A 67 1.05 -7.94 -14.40
N ALA A 68 0.79 -7.18 -13.35
CA ALA A 68 1.43 -5.90 -13.09
C ALA A 68 2.26 -6.01 -11.81
N SER A 69 3.40 -5.37 -11.80
CA SER A 69 4.26 -5.28 -10.62
C SER A 69 4.85 -3.89 -10.47
N GLY A 70 5.31 -3.58 -9.27
CA GLY A 70 5.85 -2.28 -9.01
C GLY A 70 6.44 -2.11 -7.62
N SER A 71 6.65 -0.86 -7.26
CA SER A 71 7.17 -0.46 -5.97
C SER A 71 6.18 0.41 -5.21
N PHE A 72 6.33 0.43 -3.89
CA PHE A 72 5.59 1.34 -3.03
C PHE A 72 6.49 1.91 -1.94
N ASP A 73 6.11 3.07 -1.41
CA ASP A 73 6.74 3.68 -0.25
C ASP A 73 5.67 4.35 0.61
N ASN A 74 5.87 4.30 1.93
CA ASN A 74 5.00 4.95 2.91
C ASN A 74 3.51 4.58 2.79
N ILE A 75 3.21 3.28 2.75
CA ILE A 75 1.84 2.76 2.87
C ILE A 75 1.51 2.64 4.36
N GLY A 76 0.33 3.10 4.75
CA GLY A 76 -0.16 3.02 6.13
C GLY A 76 -0.34 1.58 6.60
N ASP A 77 -0.19 1.36 7.91
CA ASP A 77 -0.43 0.06 8.52
C ASP A 77 -1.88 -0.39 8.25
N GLY A 78 -2.02 -1.59 7.71
CA GLY A 78 -3.32 -2.17 7.35
C GLY A 78 -3.89 -1.71 6.00
N ASP A 79 -3.25 -0.78 5.28
CA ASP A 79 -3.61 -0.45 3.92
C ASP A 79 -3.13 -1.53 2.95
N LEU A 80 -3.94 -1.80 1.92
CA LEU A 80 -3.63 -2.76 0.87
C LEU A 80 -3.50 -2.06 -0.48
N LEU A 81 -2.77 -2.67 -1.40
CA LEU A 81 -2.76 -2.27 -2.80
C LEU A 81 -3.78 -3.07 -3.59
N TRP A 82 -4.48 -2.38 -4.48
CA TRP A 82 -5.53 -2.97 -5.30
C TRP A 82 -5.40 -2.55 -6.75
N LEU A 83 -5.47 -3.51 -7.66
CA LEU A 83 -5.42 -3.25 -9.08
C LEU A 83 -6.84 -3.15 -9.65
N ALA A 84 -7.04 -2.22 -10.55
CA ALA A 84 -8.29 -2.08 -11.31
C ALA A 84 -7.99 -1.83 -12.79
N ILE A 85 -8.95 -2.16 -13.63
CA ILE A 85 -8.89 -1.94 -15.09
C ILE A 85 -10.05 -1.05 -15.51
N ARG A 86 -9.76 -0.12 -16.41
CA ARG A 86 -10.77 0.62 -17.16
C ARG A 86 -10.64 0.24 -18.63
N PRO A 87 -11.64 -0.42 -19.22
CA PRO A 87 -11.64 -0.73 -20.65
C PRO A 87 -11.69 0.53 -21.51
N PRO A 88 -11.17 0.50 -22.73
CA PRO A 88 -11.25 1.63 -23.65
C PRO A 88 -12.70 1.98 -23.97
N GLY A 89 -13.02 3.27 -23.90
CA GLY A 89 -14.39 3.77 -24.17
C GLY A 89 -15.39 3.52 -23.04
N ASP A 90 -15.00 2.85 -21.95
CA ASP A 90 -15.84 2.67 -20.77
C ASP A 90 -15.45 3.68 -19.69
N SER A 91 -16.44 4.31 -19.07
CA SER A 91 -16.23 5.19 -17.91
C SER A 91 -16.09 4.41 -16.60
N LYS A 92 -16.45 3.14 -16.60
CA LYS A 92 -16.47 2.30 -15.40
C LYS A 92 -15.11 1.69 -15.10
N ILE A 93 -14.90 1.42 -13.83
CA ILE A 93 -13.68 0.84 -13.29
C ILE A 93 -14.00 -0.57 -12.79
N TYR A 94 -13.18 -1.52 -13.17
CA TYR A 94 -13.32 -2.94 -12.81
C TYR A 94 -12.17 -3.32 -11.87
N PRO A 95 -12.38 -3.29 -10.55
CA PRO A 95 -11.34 -3.69 -9.61
C PRO A 95 -11.05 -5.18 -9.72
N ASN A 96 -9.87 -5.60 -9.30
CA ASN A 96 -9.53 -7.02 -9.19
C ASN A 96 -10.30 -7.68 -8.03
N ALA A 97 -10.50 -9.00 -8.08
CA ALA A 97 -11.22 -9.74 -7.06
C ALA A 97 -10.50 -9.80 -5.69
N ARG A 98 -9.22 -9.52 -5.66
CA ARG A 98 -8.39 -9.60 -4.47
C ARG A 98 -7.30 -8.52 -4.48
N PRO A 99 -6.76 -8.17 -3.32
CA PRO A 99 -5.62 -7.26 -3.22
C PRO A 99 -4.37 -7.82 -3.90
N CYS A 100 -3.42 -6.96 -4.13
CA CYS A 100 -2.09 -7.32 -4.62
C CYS A 100 -1.26 -8.00 -3.54
N ASP A 101 -0.40 -8.90 -3.96
CA ASP A 101 0.63 -9.46 -3.08
C ASP A 101 1.70 -8.40 -2.81
N MET A 102 1.93 -8.07 -1.56
CA MET A 102 2.87 -7.05 -1.13
C MET A 102 4.05 -7.66 -0.39
N ASN A 103 5.26 -7.26 -0.76
CA ASN A 103 6.49 -7.59 -0.03
C ASN A 103 7.00 -6.33 0.68
N ALA A 104 6.77 -6.24 1.98
CA ALA A 104 7.13 -5.07 2.79
C ALA A 104 8.64 -4.83 2.85
N ASP A 105 9.46 -5.90 2.95
CA ASP A 105 10.91 -5.78 3.06
C ASP A 105 11.55 -5.20 1.80
N ARG A 106 11.03 -5.59 0.64
CA ARG A 106 11.51 -5.11 -0.67
C ARG A 106 10.74 -3.90 -1.18
N LYS A 107 9.70 -3.51 -0.50
CA LYS A 107 8.77 -2.44 -0.92
C LYS A 107 8.26 -2.65 -2.35
N THR A 108 7.90 -3.89 -2.67
CA THR A 108 7.39 -4.29 -3.99
C THR A 108 6.01 -4.92 -3.89
N TRP A 109 5.28 -4.86 -4.99
CA TRP A 109 3.97 -5.49 -5.10
C TRP A 109 3.81 -6.20 -6.45
N THR A 110 2.93 -7.19 -6.50
CA THR A 110 2.53 -7.90 -7.72
C THR A 110 1.04 -8.18 -7.70
N CYS A 111 0.39 -7.95 -8.82
CA CYS A 111 -1.03 -8.25 -9.02
C CYS A 111 -1.23 -8.99 -10.34
N SER A 112 -2.20 -9.92 -10.35
CA SER A 112 -2.67 -10.54 -11.58
C SER A 112 -4.18 -10.38 -11.70
N VAL A 113 -4.65 -9.98 -12.88
CA VAL A 113 -6.07 -9.78 -13.16
C VAL A 113 -6.45 -10.44 -14.49
N LEU A 114 -7.65 -11.00 -14.54
CA LEU A 114 -8.25 -11.56 -15.75
C LEU A 114 -9.12 -10.51 -16.43
N PHE A 115 -9.02 -10.42 -17.75
CA PHE A 115 -9.90 -9.58 -18.57
C PHE A 115 -10.20 -10.22 -19.93
N GLY A 116 -11.27 -9.76 -20.56
CA GLY A 116 -11.67 -10.26 -21.87
C GLY A 116 -10.72 -9.86 -22.98
N THR A 117 -10.60 -10.70 -23.99
CA THR A 117 -9.79 -10.42 -25.18
C THR A 117 -10.50 -9.41 -26.07
N PRO A 118 -9.81 -8.41 -26.63
CA PRO A 118 -10.35 -7.61 -27.72
C PRO A 118 -10.74 -8.49 -28.91
N ALA A 119 -11.68 -8.00 -29.72
CA ALA A 119 -12.00 -8.67 -30.97
C ALA A 119 -10.74 -8.85 -31.83
N PRO A 120 -10.59 -9.98 -32.57
CA PRO A 120 -9.41 -10.25 -33.37
C PRO A 120 -9.06 -9.07 -34.29
N GLY A 121 -7.76 -8.73 -34.36
CA GLY A 121 -7.24 -7.64 -35.19
C GLY A 121 -7.42 -6.23 -34.64
N ARG A 122 -7.91 -6.07 -33.40
CA ARG A 122 -7.98 -4.77 -32.72
C ARG A 122 -7.00 -4.73 -31.57
N SER A 123 -6.03 -3.85 -31.64
CA SER A 123 -5.24 -3.45 -30.48
C SER A 123 -6.06 -2.43 -29.68
N MET A 124 -6.30 -2.69 -28.41
CA MET A 124 -7.05 -1.79 -27.54
C MET A 124 -6.23 -1.45 -26.28
N PRO A 125 -6.02 -0.17 -26.00
CA PRO A 125 -5.34 0.24 -24.77
C PRO A 125 -6.31 0.11 -23.59
N PHE A 126 -5.95 -0.73 -22.62
CA PHE A 126 -6.62 -0.78 -21.31
C PHE A 126 -5.91 0.16 -20.35
N HIS A 127 -6.65 0.91 -19.60
CA HIS A 127 -6.11 1.77 -18.57
C HIS A 127 -6.03 0.99 -17.25
N ILE A 128 -4.82 0.80 -16.76
CA ILE A 128 -4.52 0.05 -15.53
C ILE A 128 -4.31 1.05 -14.40
N ILE A 129 -4.99 0.82 -13.29
CA ILE A 129 -4.97 1.69 -12.12
C ILE A 129 -4.51 0.87 -10.93
N ILE A 130 -3.42 1.27 -10.29
CA ILE A 130 -3.05 0.78 -8.97
C ILE A 130 -3.46 1.80 -7.92
N MET A 131 -4.15 1.35 -6.88
CA MET A 131 -4.64 2.21 -5.81
C MET A 131 -4.28 1.66 -4.43
N ARG A 132 -4.13 2.53 -3.48
CA ARG A 132 -4.11 2.21 -2.06
C ARG A 132 -5.55 2.12 -1.56
N ALA A 133 -5.88 1.09 -0.80
CA ALA A 133 -7.17 0.88 -0.18
C ALA A 133 -7.01 0.76 1.33
N ASN A 134 -7.61 1.67 2.09
CA ASN A 134 -7.72 1.53 3.54
C ASN A 134 -8.83 0.52 3.90
N ALA A 135 -9.03 0.23 5.18
CA ALA A 135 -10.02 -0.75 5.64
C ALA A 135 -11.45 -0.48 5.11
N GLN A 136 -11.85 0.80 4.98
CA GLN A 136 -13.15 1.16 4.43
C GLN A 136 -13.26 0.79 2.94
N ALA A 137 -12.24 1.12 2.15
CA ALA A 137 -12.21 0.80 0.73
C ALA A 137 -12.11 -0.71 0.50
N VAL A 138 -11.32 -1.43 1.30
CA VAL A 138 -11.22 -2.90 1.24
C VAL A 138 -12.58 -3.53 1.45
N ASN A 139 -13.32 -3.14 2.48
CA ASN A 139 -14.66 -3.66 2.74
C ASN A 139 -15.61 -3.39 1.57
N ALA A 140 -15.60 -2.18 1.01
CA ALA A 140 -16.44 -1.82 -0.14
C ALA A 140 -16.08 -2.64 -1.41
N LEU A 141 -14.80 -2.91 -1.65
CA LEU A 141 -14.33 -3.75 -2.75
C LEU A 141 -14.72 -5.22 -2.58
N LEU A 142 -14.59 -5.74 -1.37
CA LEU A 142 -15.03 -7.11 -1.06
C LEU A 142 -16.55 -7.26 -1.19
N ASP A 143 -17.32 -6.31 -0.70
CA ASP A 143 -18.78 -6.26 -0.83
C ASP A 143 -19.22 -6.21 -2.30
N TYR A 144 -18.54 -5.41 -3.11
CA TYR A 144 -18.77 -5.36 -4.55
C TYR A 144 -18.63 -6.75 -5.19
N TYR A 145 -17.57 -7.49 -4.84
CA TYR A 145 -17.37 -8.84 -5.38
C TYR A 145 -18.36 -9.86 -4.86
N GLN A 146 -18.73 -9.82 -3.59
CA GLN A 146 -19.71 -10.74 -3.02
C GLN A 146 -21.10 -10.57 -3.64
N ASN A 147 -21.48 -9.33 -3.91
CA ASN A 147 -22.81 -8.99 -4.40
C ASN A 147 -22.93 -9.00 -5.93
N THR A 148 -21.82 -9.01 -6.67
CA THR A 148 -21.78 -8.92 -8.15
C THR A 148 -21.23 -10.17 -8.83
N ALA A 149 -21.15 -11.30 -8.12
CA ALA A 149 -20.52 -12.55 -8.59
C ALA A 149 -21.01 -13.06 -9.96
N ILE A 150 -22.19 -12.65 -10.44
CA ILE A 150 -22.79 -13.09 -11.70
C ILE A 150 -22.66 -12.04 -12.82
N SER A 151 -22.58 -10.77 -12.49
CA SER A 151 -22.37 -9.69 -13.47
C SER A 151 -21.65 -8.53 -12.80
N SER A 152 -20.38 -8.36 -13.11
CA SER A 152 -19.61 -7.21 -12.61
C SER A 152 -20.00 -5.94 -13.40
N PRO A 153 -20.90 -5.10 -12.92
CA PRO A 153 -21.40 -3.94 -13.69
C PRO A 153 -20.38 -2.80 -13.84
N GLY A 154 -19.19 -2.97 -13.26
CA GLY A 154 -18.16 -1.93 -13.11
C GLY A 154 -18.59 -0.85 -12.10
N LEU A 155 -17.60 -0.26 -11.44
CA LEU A 155 -17.80 0.85 -10.51
C LEU A 155 -17.80 2.18 -11.27
N PRO A 156 -18.72 3.10 -11.00
CA PRO A 156 -18.71 4.44 -11.63
C PRO A 156 -17.57 5.31 -11.09
N ALA A 157 -17.10 5.03 -9.88
CA ALA A 157 -15.97 5.69 -9.23
C ALA A 157 -15.30 4.74 -8.22
N LEU A 158 -14.07 5.06 -7.85
CA LEU A 158 -13.38 4.34 -6.79
C LEU A 158 -14.07 4.55 -5.44
N PRO A 159 -14.15 3.52 -4.57
CA PRO A 159 -14.74 3.64 -3.25
C PRO A 159 -14.06 4.70 -2.38
N ALA A 160 -14.80 5.28 -1.44
CA ALA A 160 -14.23 6.13 -0.41
C ALA A 160 -13.14 5.36 0.38
N GLY A 161 -12.04 6.05 0.73
CA GLY A 161 -10.90 5.42 1.39
C GLY A 161 -9.85 4.85 0.43
N THR A 162 -10.05 4.97 -0.90
CA THR A 162 -8.98 4.74 -1.87
C THR A 162 -8.10 5.97 -1.99
N GLY A 163 -6.79 5.75 -2.00
CA GLY A 163 -5.78 6.76 -2.36
C GLY A 163 -5.29 6.51 -3.78
N LYS A 164 -5.06 7.58 -4.53
CA LYS A 164 -4.50 7.48 -5.88
C LYS A 164 -3.09 6.87 -5.81
N GLY A 165 -2.85 5.85 -6.63
CA GLY A 165 -1.52 5.30 -6.91
C GLY A 165 -1.01 5.77 -8.26
N ASP A 166 -0.65 4.83 -9.12
CA ASP A 166 -0.15 5.06 -10.47
C ASP A 166 -1.13 4.53 -11.51
N GLU A 167 -1.02 5.03 -12.73
CA GLU A 167 -1.88 4.65 -13.85
C GLU A 167 -1.02 4.46 -15.11
N VAL A 168 -1.33 3.43 -15.90
CA VAL A 168 -0.62 3.16 -17.15
C VAL A 168 -1.55 2.56 -18.20
N ASP A 169 -1.34 2.90 -19.47
CA ASP A 169 -2.03 2.26 -20.59
C ASP A 169 -1.26 1.03 -21.05
N VAL A 170 -1.97 -0.08 -21.20
CA VAL A 170 -1.43 -1.35 -21.66
C VAL A 170 -2.18 -1.77 -22.91
N SER A 171 -1.46 -1.85 -24.04
CA SER A 171 -2.02 -2.32 -25.30
C SER A 171 -2.07 -3.84 -25.33
N VAL A 172 -3.24 -4.38 -25.66
CA VAL A 172 -3.47 -5.82 -25.82
C VAL A 172 -3.74 -6.08 -27.30
N GLN A 173 -2.95 -6.99 -27.86
CA GLN A 173 -3.07 -7.48 -29.24
C GLN A 173 -3.74 -8.85 -29.28
#